data_d3a5cea89c07d6f39f226277daa86e5a
#
_entry.id   d3a5cea89c07d6f39f226277daa86e5a
#
_cell.length_a   1.000
_cell.length_b   1.000
_cell.length_c   1.000
_cell.angle_alpha   90.00
_cell.angle_beta   90.00
_cell.angle_gamma   90.00
#
_symmetry.space_group_name_H-M   'P 1'
#
loop_
_entity.id
_entity.type
_entity.pdbx_description
1 polymer ?
#
loop_
_entity_poly.entity_id
_entity_poly.type
_entity_poly.pdbx_seq_one_letter_code
_entity_poly.pdbx_strand_id
1 'polypeptide(L)'
;MANESDSRQDRSNSIKGLPTGKIGDVEIGRLIIGGNQFSGWSHSRDLPYLRDLFLAYTSQERIMNTLELAEQNGVNAIICAASGFLKKYWKERGGKMKWIAQVHPQSKDLTSNIQSAIDNGATAAYVQGGVGDSFVKGGRVDLLGKAVDFIKKNGLPAGIGGHSIEVPMAVEKAKIDADFYMKTCHHDNYWSATPKEKRVDFNVDSGNPYDHDNIWDISPEKTVEFMKKVEKPWIAFKVLAAGAIHPREGFKYAFESGADFVCVGMFDFQIREDVIIARDTLRGDLNRQRPWRA
;
A
#
# COMPACT_ATOMS: atom_id res chain seq x y z
N MET A 1 6.19 -13.91 -47.41
CA MET A 1 6.07 -14.44 -46.03
C MET A 1 7.19 -13.80 -45.24
N ALA A 2 6.90 -12.68 -44.63
CA ALA A 2 7.87 -11.92 -43.85
C ALA A 2 7.67 -12.24 -42.36
N ASN A 3 8.78 -12.43 -41.67
CA ASN A 3 8.99 -12.95 -40.34
C ASN A 3 8.09 -12.33 -39.23
N GLU A 4 7.13 -13.08 -38.71
CA GLU A 4 6.42 -12.81 -37.47
C GLU A 4 7.21 -13.16 -36.19
N SER A 5 8.44 -13.66 -36.30
CA SER A 5 9.28 -14.06 -35.17
C SER A 5 10.02 -12.89 -34.49
N ASP A 6 10.20 -11.77 -35.17
CA ASP A 6 11.00 -10.63 -34.70
C ASP A 6 10.21 -9.69 -33.77
N SER A 7 8.86 -9.69 -33.85
CA SER A 7 8.02 -8.80 -33.03
C SER A 7 7.76 -9.31 -31.60
N ARG A 8 8.03 -10.59 -31.31
CA ARG A 8 7.83 -11.17 -29.97
C ARG A 8 9.04 -11.02 -29.05
N GLN A 9 10.24 -10.96 -29.62
CA GLN A 9 11.48 -10.81 -28.84
C GLN A 9 11.68 -9.38 -28.34
N ASP A 10 11.18 -8.38 -29.08
CA ASP A 10 11.29 -6.96 -28.71
C ASP A 10 10.32 -6.56 -27.59
N ARG A 11 9.20 -7.27 -27.43
CA ARG A 11 8.23 -7.03 -26.34
C ARG A 11 8.71 -7.54 -24.99
N SER A 12 9.60 -8.53 -24.90
CA SER A 12 10.14 -9.05 -23.65
C SER A 12 11.21 -8.14 -23.01
N ASN A 13 11.89 -7.33 -23.83
CA ASN A 13 12.91 -6.39 -23.37
C ASN A 13 12.35 -5.05 -22.83
N SER A 14 11.07 -4.76 -23.08
CA SER A 14 10.45 -3.48 -22.68
C SER A 14 9.98 -3.41 -21.23
N ILE A 15 9.87 -4.54 -20.53
CA ILE A 15 9.32 -4.60 -19.15
C ILE A 15 10.42 -4.43 -18.08
N LYS A 16 11.69 -4.55 -18.42
CA LYS A 16 12.81 -4.33 -17.49
C LYS A 16 12.89 -2.87 -17.10
N GLY A 17 12.65 -2.58 -15.82
CA GLY A 17 12.99 -1.31 -15.18
C GLY A 17 11.85 -0.51 -14.57
N LEU A 18 11.02 -1.15 -13.72
CA LEU A 18 10.21 -0.38 -12.76
C LEU A 18 11.17 0.41 -11.86
N PRO A 19 11.06 1.75 -11.78
CA PRO A 19 11.91 2.54 -10.89
C PRO A 19 11.78 2.10 -9.45
N THR A 20 12.89 2.15 -8.71
CA THR A 20 12.98 1.78 -7.30
C THR A 20 13.18 3.01 -6.41
N GLY A 21 13.04 2.82 -5.12
CA GLY A 21 13.39 3.75 -4.06
C GLY A 21 13.73 2.95 -2.79
N LYS A 22 14.10 3.64 -1.70
CA LYS A 22 14.49 3.00 -0.45
C LYS A 22 13.59 3.39 0.71
N ILE A 23 13.34 2.44 1.59
CA ILE A 23 12.78 2.64 2.94
C ILE A 23 13.81 2.11 3.93
N GLY A 24 14.48 2.99 4.66
CA GLY A 24 15.72 2.65 5.32
C GLY A 24 16.72 2.12 4.29
N ASP A 25 17.32 0.95 4.55
CA ASP A 25 18.24 0.29 3.61
C ASP A 25 17.54 -0.66 2.62
N VAL A 26 16.22 -0.79 2.69
CA VAL A 26 15.44 -1.71 1.87
C VAL A 26 15.05 -1.07 0.55
N GLU A 27 15.63 -1.57 -0.55
CA GLU A 27 15.28 -1.13 -1.90
C GLU A 27 14.00 -1.84 -2.38
N ILE A 28 12.98 -1.07 -2.78
CA ILE A 28 11.70 -1.57 -3.27
C ILE A 28 11.26 -0.86 -4.55
N GLY A 29 10.49 -1.56 -5.39
CA GLY A 29 9.84 -0.97 -6.57
C GLY A 29 8.83 0.10 -6.16
N ARG A 30 8.70 1.15 -6.96
CA ARG A 30 7.73 2.23 -6.68
C ARG A 30 6.28 1.81 -6.82
N LEU A 31 6.01 0.64 -7.40
CA LEU A 31 4.71 -0.05 -7.36
C LEU A 31 4.84 -1.26 -6.44
N ILE A 32 3.99 -1.33 -5.41
CA ILE A 32 3.94 -2.37 -4.39
C ILE A 32 2.62 -3.12 -4.52
N ILE A 33 2.63 -4.45 -4.46
CA ILE A 33 1.39 -5.22 -4.45
C ILE A 33 0.76 -5.22 -3.05
N GLY A 34 -0.54 -4.88 -2.96
CA GLY A 34 -1.32 -5.05 -1.74
C GLY A 34 -1.84 -6.48 -1.62
N GLY A 35 -2.02 -6.97 -0.39
CA GLY A 35 -2.50 -8.34 -0.13
C GLY A 35 -4.00 -8.44 0.19
N ASN A 36 -4.75 -7.36 0.15
CA ASN A 36 -6.16 -7.34 0.57
C ASN A 36 -7.05 -8.28 -0.27
N GLN A 37 -6.85 -8.32 -1.59
CA GLN A 37 -7.60 -9.21 -2.49
C GLN A 37 -7.37 -10.70 -2.18
N PHE A 38 -6.21 -11.06 -1.65
CA PHE A 38 -5.90 -12.45 -1.26
C PHE A 38 -6.61 -12.90 0.02
N SER A 39 -7.09 -11.94 0.81
CA SER A 39 -7.78 -12.15 2.08
C SER A 39 -9.27 -11.76 2.03
N GLY A 40 -9.79 -11.46 0.84
CA GLY A 40 -11.19 -11.10 0.63
C GLY A 40 -11.57 -9.68 1.09
N TRP A 41 -10.59 -8.79 1.31
CA TRP A 41 -10.85 -7.39 1.66
C TRP A 41 -11.05 -6.56 0.41
N SER A 42 -12.30 -6.46 -0.08
CA SER A 42 -12.62 -5.74 -1.31
C SER A 42 -12.76 -4.23 -1.14
N HIS A 43 -13.13 -3.76 0.04
CA HIS A 43 -13.44 -2.34 0.34
C HIS A 43 -14.46 -1.73 -0.62
N SER A 44 -15.41 -2.51 -1.11
CA SER A 44 -16.34 -2.14 -2.18
C SER A 44 -17.69 -1.73 -1.62
N ARG A 45 -17.71 -0.91 -0.59
CA ARG A 45 -18.94 -0.44 0.06
C ARG A 45 -19.86 -1.59 0.48
N ASP A 46 -21.12 -1.48 0.11
CA ASP A 46 -22.24 -2.40 0.34
C ASP A 46 -22.36 -3.52 -0.71
N LEU A 47 -21.27 -3.86 -1.39
CA LEU A 47 -21.20 -5.00 -2.33
C LEU A 47 -20.58 -6.24 -1.65
N PRO A 48 -21.27 -6.92 -0.73
CA PRO A 48 -20.68 -7.97 0.11
C PRO A 48 -20.24 -9.19 -0.68
N TYR A 49 -20.89 -9.49 -1.80
CA TYR A 49 -20.56 -10.63 -2.65
C TYR A 49 -19.16 -10.53 -3.30
N LEU A 50 -18.57 -9.34 -3.39
CA LEU A 50 -17.22 -9.18 -3.93
C LEU A 50 -16.17 -9.85 -3.06
N ARG A 51 -16.37 -9.87 -1.75
CA ARG A 51 -15.52 -10.64 -0.83
C ARG A 51 -15.49 -12.12 -1.19
N ASP A 52 -16.66 -12.69 -1.38
CA ASP A 52 -16.80 -14.13 -1.69
C ASP A 52 -16.23 -14.45 -3.09
N LEU A 53 -16.43 -13.54 -4.05
CA LEU A 53 -15.80 -13.64 -5.37
C LEU A 53 -14.28 -13.60 -5.29
N PHE A 54 -13.70 -12.70 -4.49
CA PHE A 54 -12.26 -12.63 -4.29
C PHE A 54 -11.72 -13.93 -3.69
N LEU A 55 -12.36 -14.45 -2.64
CA LEU A 55 -11.95 -15.70 -2.00
C LEU A 55 -12.10 -16.90 -2.93
N ALA A 56 -13.15 -16.95 -3.76
CA ALA A 56 -13.33 -17.98 -4.76
C ALA A 56 -12.27 -17.92 -5.89
N TYR A 57 -11.85 -16.70 -6.26
CA TYR A 57 -10.84 -16.49 -7.29
C TYR A 57 -9.43 -16.78 -6.80
N THR A 58 -9.09 -16.39 -5.58
CA THR A 58 -7.72 -16.41 -5.03
C THR A 58 -7.41 -17.73 -4.32
N SER A 59 -7.35 -18.84 -5.08
CA SER A 59 -6.76 -20.07 -4.55
C SER A 59 -5.29 -19.85 -4.18
N GLN A 60 -4.76 -20.71 -3.29
CA GLN A 60 -3.35 -20.63 -2.88
C GLN A 60 -2.38 -20.69 -4.07
N GLU A 61 -2.67 -21.57 -5.04
CA GLU A 61 -1.86 -21.67 -6.26
C GLU A 61 -1.91 -20.37 -7.08
N ARG A 62 -3.09 -19.77 -7.21
CA ARG A 62 -3.25 -18.51 -7.93
C ARG A 62 -2.53 -17.34 -7.23
N ILE A 63 -2.54 -17.32 -5.90
CA ILE A 63 -1.77 -16.32 -5.14
C ILE A 63 -0.28 -16.45 -5.45
N MET A 64 0.27 -17.67 -5.42
CA MET A 64 1.69 -17.91 -5.76
C MET A 64 2.02 -17.51 -7.20
N ASN A 65 1.16 -17.86 -8.15
CA ASN A 65 1.32 -17.46 -9.55
C ASN A 65 1.27 -15.94 -9.74
N THR A 66 0.39 -15.26 -9.00
CA THR A 66 0.30 -13.78 -9.01
C THR A 66 1.58 -13.15 -8.48
N LEU A 67 2.14 -13.67 -7.38
CA LEU A 67 3.40 -13.16 -6.80
C LEU A 67 4.58 -13.41 -7.74
N GLU A 68 4.66 -14.58 -8.34
CA GLU A 68 5.70 -14.91 -9.32
C GLU A 68 5.62 -13.99 -10.55
N LEU A 69 4.41 -13.76 -11.07
CA LEU A 69 4.19 -12.83 -12.17
C LEU A 69 4.56 -11.40 -11.81
N ALA A 70 4.26 -10.97 -10.57
CA ALA A 70 4.64 -9.66 -10.05
C ALA A 70 6.16 -9.49 -10.02
N GLU A 71 6.91 -10.47 -9.47
CA GLU A 71 8.38 -10.44 -9.46
C GLU A 71 8.98 -10.45 -10.86
N GLN A 72 8.45 -11.25 -11.78
CA GLN A 72 8.88 -11.29 -13.19
C GLN A 72 8.70 -9.93 -13.89
N ASN A 73 7.75 -9.11 -13.42
CA ASN A 73 7.48 -7.78 -13.95
C ASN A 73 8.12 -6.64 -13.10
N GLY A 74 9.00 -6.98 -12.13
CA GLY A 74 9.78 -6.00 -11.37
C GLY A 74 9.11 -5.48 -10.10
N VAL A 75 7.94 -5.98 -9.72
CA VAL A 75 7.32 -5.72 -8.42
C VAL A 75 7.96 -6.66 -7.39
N ASN A 76 8.73 -6.11 -6.46
CA ASN A 76 9.55 -6.88 -5.53
C ASN A 76 9.13 -6.77 -4.07
N ALA A 77 7.99 -6.11 -3.79
CA ALA A 77 7.49 -5.95 -2.44
C ALA A 77 5.97 -6.12 -2.36
N ILE A 78 5.51 -6.70 -1.24
CA ILE A 78 4.10 -6.85 -0.90
C ILE A 78 3.80 -6.24 0.47
N ILE A 79 2.63 -5.62 0.59
CA ILE A 79 2.06 -5.17 1.86
C ILE A 79 0.88 -6.06 2.22
N CYS A 80 0.96 -6.78 3.33
CA CYS A 80 -0.12 -7.61 3.86
C CYS A 80 0.05 -7.89 5.35
N ALA A 81 -1.04 -8.28 6.01
CA ALA A 81 -1.04 -8.68 7.43
C ALA A 81 -0.59 -10.13 7.64
N ALA A 82 -0.92 -11.03 6.70
CA ALA A 82 -0.65 -12.46 6.83
C ALA A 82 0.55 -12.89 5.97
N SER A 83 1.41 -13.73 6.53
CA SER A 83 2.62 -14.24 5.86
C SER A 83 2.53 -15.69 5.39
N GLY A 84 1.46 -16.41 5.70
CA GLY A 84 1.37 -17.86 5.44
C GLY A 84 1.60 -18.25 3.98
N PHE A 85 0.96 -17.53 3.04
CA PHE A 85 1.16 -17.76 1.61
C PHE A 85 2.54 -17.30 1.12
N LEU A 86 3.13 -16.25 1.73
CA LEU A 86 4.48 -15.79 1.41
C LEU A 86 5.54 -16.81 1.79
N LYS A 87 5.47 -17.36 3.00
CA LYS A 87 6.38 -18.43 3.43
C LYS A 87 6.35 -19.61 2.49
N LYS A 88 5.15 -20.00 2.05
CA LYS A 88 4.97 -21.06 1.08
C LYS A 88 5.56 -20.68 -0.28
N TYR A 89 5.31 -19.47 -0.75
CA TYR A 89 5.88 -18.95 -1.99
C TYR A 89 7.42 -18.95 -1.96
N TRP A 90 8.02 -18.43 -0.90
CA TRP A 90 9.46 -18.43 -0.74
C TRP A 90 10.05 -19.85 -0.74
N LYS A 91 9.42 -20.78 0.00
CA LYS A 91 9.90 -22.15 0.13
C LYS A 91 9.71 -22.99 -1.14
N GLU A 92 8.56 -22.89 -1.79
CA GLU A 92 8.17 -23.79 -2.88
C GLU A 92 8.53 -23.25 -4.26
N ARG A 93 8.57 -21.92 -4.42
CA ARG A 93 8.86 -21.27 -5.69
C ARG A 93 10.21 -20.53 -5.72
N GLY A 94 10.94 -20.47 -4.60
CA GLY A 94 12.19 -19.71 -4.50
C GLY A 94 11.98 -18.20 -4.65
N GLY A 95 10.75 -17.69 -4.45
CA GLY A 95 10.42 -16.28 -4.55
C GLY A 95 11.24 -15.41 -3.61
N LYS A 96 11.39 -14.14 -3.94
CA LYS A 96 12.18 -13.15 -3.20
C LYS A 96 11.37 -11.91 -2.81
N MET A 97 10.05 -12.01 -2.93
CA MET A 97 9.12 -10.93 -2.58
C MET A 97 9.40 -10.42 -1.16
N LYS A 98 9.72 -9.14 -1.02
CA LYS A 98 9.95 -8.48 0.26
C LYS A 98 8.61 -8.23 0.95
N TRP A 99 8.53 -8.53 2.23
CA TRP A 99 7.31 -8.34 2.99
C TRP A 99 7.37 -7.10 3.87
N ILE A 100 6.56 -6.10 3.56
CA ILE A 100 6.28 -4.97 4.45
C ILE A 100 5.06 -5.38 5.28
N ALA A 101 5.29 -5.76 6.52
CA ALA A 101 4.25 -6.30 7.38
C ALA A 101 3.27 -5.22 7.86
N GLN A 102 1.99 -5.44 7.63
CA GLN A 102 0.91 -4.66 8.23
C GLN A 102 0.62 -5.22 9.62
N VAL A 103 1.08 -4.53 10.67
CA VAL A 103 0.89 -4.99 12.06
C VAL A 103 -0.26 -4.27 12.74
N HIS A 104 -0.91 -4.98 13.68
CA HIS A 104 -2.10 -4.53 14.41
C HIS A 104 -1.83 -4.52 15.93
N PRO A 105 -0.94 -3.65 16.41
CA PRO A 105 -0.69 -3.54 17.84
C PRO A 105 -1.96 -3.10 18.59
N GLN A 106 -2.17 -3.68 19.76
CA GLN A 106 -3.28 -3.36 20.64
C GLN A 106 -2.78 -2.59 21.87
N SER A 107 -3.61 -1.75 22.47
CA SER A 107 -3.22 -0.99 23.66
C SER A 107 -2.80 -1.87 24.85
N LYS A 108 -3.34 -3.08 24.95
CA LYS A 108 -3.02 -4.05 26.00
C LYS A 108 -1.87 -5.01 25.63
N ASP A 109 -1.59 -5.14 24.33
CA ASP A 109 -0.53 -5.99 23.78
C ASP A 109 0.05 -5.31 22.53
N LEU A 110 1.04 -4.48 22.77
CA LEU A 110 1.63 -3.66 21.72
C LEU A 110 2.62 -4.44 20.84
N THR A 111 3.22 -5.49 21.34
CA THR A 111 4.43 -6.08 20.76
C THR A 111 4.25 -7.47 20.14
N SER A 112 3.33 -8.31 20.61
CA SER A 112 3.21 -9.70 20.17
C SER A 112 2.95 -9.83 18.66
N ASN A 113 2.08 -8.99 18.10
CA ASN A 113 1.80 -9.02 16.68
C ASN A 113 3.00 -8.52 15.84
N ILE A 114 3.72 -7.51 16.34
CA ILE A 114 4.96 -7.01 15.72
C ILE A 114 6.04 -8.09 15.75
N GLN A 115 6.25 -8.71 16.92
CA GLN A 115 7.24 -9.78 17.08
C GLN A 115 6.95 -10.95 16.14
N SER A 116 5.68 -11.34 16.04
CA SER A 116 5.26 -12.37 15.10
C SER A 116 5.61 -12.02 13.65
N ALA A 117 5.47 -10.77 13.23
CA ALA A 117 5.86 -10.35 11.87
C ALA A 117 7.38 -10.45 11.67
N ILE A 118 8.16 -10.04 12.67
CA ILE A 118 9.64 -10.13 12.66
C ILE A 118 10.07 -11.60 12.54
N ASP A 119 9.56 -12.48 13.40
CA ASP A 119 9.90 -13.90 13.44
C ASP A 119 9.51 -14.64 12.14
N ASN A 120 8.55 -14.09 11.42
CA ASN A 120 8.07 -14.61 10.15
C ASN A 120 8.75 -13.99 8.91
N GLY A 121 9.82 -13.20 9.09
CA GLY A 121 10.65 -12.72 8.01
C GLY A 121 10.18 -11.41 7.35
N ALA A 122 9.48 -10.54 8.09
CA ALA A 122 9.19 -9.19 7.60
C ALA A 122 10.49 -8.44 7.28
N THR A 123 10.49 -7.70 6.18
CA THR A 123 11.60 -6.84 5.75
C THR A 123 11.44 -5.41 6.26
N ALA A 124 10.21 -4.98 6.50
CA ALA A 124 9.81 -3.75 7.17
C ALA A 124 8.46 -3.98 7.84
N ALA A 125 8.09 -3.15 8.79
CA ALA A 125 6.76 -3.24 9.42
C ALA A 125 6.15 -1.84 9.61
N TYR A 126 4.82 -1.76 9.54
CA TYR A 126 4.12 -0.52 9.84
C TYR A 126 2.84 -0.77 10.63
N VAL A 127 2.51 0.15 11.53
CA VAL A 127 1.23 0.14 12.25
C VAL A 127 0.10 0.37 11.25
N GLN A 128 -0.85 -0.55 11.18
CA GLN A 128 -1.96 -0.54 10.22
C GLN A 128 -2.79 0.76 10.34
N GLY A 129 -3.32 1.24 9.19
CA GLY A 129 -3.96 2.55 9.12
C GLY A 129 -5.11 2.77 10.09
N GLY A 130 -6.03 1.82 10.22
CA GLY A 130 -7.15 1.92 11.18
C GLY A 130 -6.69 1.93 12.64
N VAL A 131 -5.61 1.21 12.97
CA VAL A 131 -5.00 1.27 14.31
C VAL A 131 -4.37 2.64 14.54
N GLY A 132 -3.68 3.19 13.53
CA GLY A 132 -3.14 4.55 13.58
C GLY A 132 -4.24 5.60 13.83
N ASP A 133 -5.32 5.52 13.06
CA ASP A 133 -6.49 6.41 13.21
C ASP A 133 -7.11 6.29 14.62
N SER A 134 -7.30 5.06 15.10
CA SER A 134 -7.88 4.79 16.43
C SER A 134 -7.00 5.34 17.56
N PHE A 135 -5.69 5.13 17.51
CA PHE A 135 -4.76 5.62 18.52
C PHE A 135 -4.71 7.16 18.55
N VAL A 136 -4.69 7.81 17.39
CA VAL A 136 -4.69 9.28 17.31
C VAL A 136 -6.01 9.85 17.82
N LYS A 137 -7.15 9.32 17.36
CA LYS A 137 -8.48 9.73 17.83
C LYS A 137 -8.67 9.52 19.32
N GLY A 138 -8.11 8.45 19.88
CA GLY A 138 -8.12 8.14 21.29
C GLY A 138 -7.08 8.90 22.14
N GLY A 139 -6.31 9.83 21.56
CA GLY A 139 -5.26 10.59 22.24
C GLY A 139 -4.04 9.74 22.66
N ARG A 140 -3.86 8.56 22.04
CA ARG A 140 -2.82 7.58 22.40
C ARG A 140 -1.67 7.54 21.37
N VAL A 141 -1.23 8.72 20.96
CA VAL A 141 -0.07 8.86 20.02
C VAL A 141 1.20 8.25 20.61
N ASP A 142 1.31 8.19 21.96
CA ASP A 142 2.41 7.52 22.67
C ASP A 142 2.57 6.05 22.27
N LEU A 143 1.45 5.36 21.97
CA LEU A 143 1.49 3.95 21.56
C LEU A 143 2.09 3.77 20.16
N LEU A 144 1.89 4.75 19.25
CA LEU A 144 2.53 4.74 17.94
C LEU A 144 4.06 4.85 18.08
N GLY A 145 4.55 5.75 18.94
CA GLY A 145 5.97 5.87 19.24
C GLY A 145 6.57 4.59 19.80
N LYS A 146 5.90 3.97 20.79
CA LYS A 146 6.36 2.69 21.35
C LYS A 146 6.40 1.55 20.33
N ALA A 147 5.42 1.48 19.42
CA ALA A 147 5.39 0.48 18.37
C ALA A 147 6.55 0.69 17.37
N VAL A 148 6.79 1.93 16.94
CA VAL A 148 7.92 2.32 16.10
C VAL A 148 9.24 1.94 16.76
N ASP A 149 9.44 2.33 18.01
CA ASP A 149 10.65 2.00 18.76
C ASP A 149 10.89 0.50 18.85
N PHE A 150 9.84 -0.29 19.06
CA PHE A 150 9.94 -1.74 19.13
C PHE A 150 10.36 -2.35 17.78
N ILE A 151 9.76 -1.90 16.66
CA ILE A 151 10.13 -2.35 15.31
C ILE A 151 11.59 -2.01 15.02
N LYS A 152 12.01 -0.77 15.27
CA LYS A 152 13.38 -0.28 15.03
C LYS A 152 14.42 -0.99 15.88
N LYS A 153 14.13 -1.27 17.15
CA LYS A 153 15.01 -2.05 18.05
C LYS A 153 15.27 -3.48 17.53
N ASN A 154 14.37 -4.01 16.73
CA ASN A 154 14.52 -5.30 16.07
C ASN A 154 15.15 -5.20 14.66
N GLY A 155 15.69 -4.04 14.30
CA GLY A 155 16.47 -3.84 13.07
C GLY A 155 15.63 -3.67 11.80
N LEU A 156 14.34 -3.41 11.90
CA LEU A 156 13.48 -3.20 10.73
C LEU A 156 13.10 -1.72 10.56
N PRO A 157 12.98 -1.23 9.33
CA PRO A 157 12.33 0.03 9.06
C PRO A 157 10.90 0.04 9.60
N ALA A 158 10.53 1.12 10.31
CA ALA A 158 9.25 1.25 11.01
C ALA A 158 8.36 2.33 10.38
N GLY A 159 7.16 1.96 9.97
CA GLY A 159 6.18 2.88 9.41
C GLY A 159 4.95 3.09 10.27
N ILE A 160 4.20 4.13 9.94
CA ILE A 160 2.88 4.40 10.53
C ILE A 160 1.86 4.59 9.42
N GLY A 161 0.74 3.85 9.51
CA GLY A 161 -0.40 3.95 8.63
C GLY A 161 -1.49 4.87 9.17
N GLY A 162 -2.23 5.52 8.27
CA GLY A 162 -3.42 6.30 8.59
C GLY A 162 -4.29 6.56 7.37
N HIS A 163 -5.61 6.54 7.56
CA HIS A 163 -6.56 7.02 6.56
C HIS A 163 -6.77 8.53 6.76
N SER A 164 -6.89 8.98 8.01
CA SER A 164 -6.96 10.40 8.34
C SER A 164 -5.61 11.09 8.20
N ILE A 165 -5.63 12.35 7.74
CA ILE A 165 -4.44 13.21 7.74
C ILE A 165 -3.95 13.56 9.14
N GLU A 166 -4.82 13.44 10.13
CA GLU A 166 -4.48 13.68 11.54
C GLU A 166 -3.39 12.73 12.06
N VAL A 167 -3.26 11.52 11.44
CA VAL A 167 -2.23 10.56 11.85
C VAL A 167 -0.82 11.10 11.57
N PRO A 168 -0.41 11.39 10.33
CA PRO A 168 0.91 11.95 10.11
C PRO A 168 1.10 13.32 10.78
N MET A 169 0.06 14.13 10.93
CA MET A 169 0.15 15.40 11.68
C MET A 169 0.48 15.18 13.15
N ALA A 170 -0.18 14.23 13.81
CA ALA A 170 0.07 13.89 15.22
C ALA A 170 1.46 13.28 15.42
N VAL A 171 1.90 12.42 14.47
CA VAL A 171 3.22 11.77 14.50
C VAL A 171 4.34 12.79 14.35
N GLU A 172 4.24 13.72 13.38
CA GLU A 172 5.22 14.78 13.19
C GLU A 172 5.25 15.73 14.40
N LYS A 173 4.09 16.11 14.94
CA LYS A 173 3.99 16.95 16.16
C LYS A 173 4.63 16.27 17.36
N ALA A 174 4.45 14.98 17.53
CA ALA A 174 5.04 14.19 18.60
C ALA A 174 6.52 13.83 18.35
N LYS A 175 7.06 14.17 17.17
CA LYS A 175 8.44 13.87 16.75
C LYS A 175 8.78 12.37 16.84
N ILE A 176 7.82 11.51 16.50
CA ILE A 176 8.05 10.07 16.43
C ILE A 176 8.98 9.77 15.27
N ASP A 177 10.03 9.00 15.52
CA ASP A 177 11.08 8.66 14.57
C ASP A 177 10.67 7.48 13.66
N ALA A 178 9.51 7.62 12.99
CA ALA A 178 9.09 6.68 11.96
C ALA A 178 9.94 6.86 10.69
N ASP A 179 10.22 5.76 9.99
CA ASP A 179 11.02 5.78 8.75
C ASP A 179 10.17 6.03 7.51
N PHE A 180 8.85 5.79 7.55
CA PHE A 180 7.94 6.05 6.44
C PHE A 180 6.49 6.16 6.88
N TYR A 181 5.66 6.72 5.99
CA TYR A 181 4.21 6.75 6.15
C TYR A 181 3.51 5.85 5.12
N MET A 182 2.44 5.19 5.56
CA MET A 182 1.43 4.54 4.74
C MET A 182 0.15 5.36 4.83
N LYS A 183 -0.09 6.31 3.89
CA LYS A 183 -1.23 7.25 3.96
C LYS A 183 -2.07 7.14 2.68
N THR A 184 -3.40 7.12 2.83
CA THR A 184 -4.32 7.17 1.70
C THR A 184 -4.05 8.38 0.81
N CYS A 185 -4.22 8.20 -0.50
CA CYS A 185 -4.06 9.27 -1.46
C CYS A 185 -4.87 8.96 -2.71
N HIS A 186 -5.98 9.64 -2.92
CA HIS A 186 -6.72 9.66 -4.18
C HIS A 186 -7.46 10.98 -4.30
N HIS A 187 -7.72 11.42 -5.54
CA HIS A 187 -8.60 12.56 -5.76
C HIS A 187 -10.07 12.17 -5.49
N ASP A 188 -10.93 13.17 -5.45
CA ASP A 188 -12.37 13.00 -5.18
C ASP A 188 -13.25 13.28 -6.42
N ASN A 189 -12.63 13.39 -7.60
CA ASN A 189 -13.31 13.60 -8.86
C ASN A 189 -13.54 12.28 -9.60
N TYR A 190 -14.45 11.45 -9.08
CA TYR A 190 -14.90 10.22 -9.75
C TYR A 190 -16.39 10.01 -9.49
N TRP A 191 -17.08 9.29 -10.39
CA TRP A 191 -18.53 9.23 -10.45
C TRP A 191 -19.23 8.77 -9.15
N SER A 192 -18.57 7.89 -8.38
CA SER A 192 -19.11 7.33 -7.15
C SER A 192 -18.51 7.97 -5.88
N ALA A 193 -17.81 9.10 -6.00
CA ALA A 193 -17.25 9.80 -4.85
C ALA A 193 -18.37 10.32 -3.95
N THR A 194 -18.22 10.11 -2.64
CA THR A 194 -19.17 10.66 -1.67
C THR A 194 -19.09 12.19 -1.68
N PRO A 195 -20.22 12.89 -1.77
CA PRO A 195 -20.26 14.35 -1.67
C PRO A 195 -19.59 14.87 -0.40
N LYS A 196 -18.90 16.00 -0.49
CA LYS A 196 -18.04 16.51 0.61
C LYS A 196 -18.80 16.64 1.94
N GLU A 197 -20.03 17.06 1.91
CA GLU A 197 -20.90 17.25 3.09
C GLU A 197 -21.38 15.94 3.74
N LYS A 198 -21.22 14.81 3.05
CA LYS A 198 -21.60 13.47 3.54
C LYS A 198 -20.42 12.63 3.96
N ARG A 199 -19.18 13.14 3.81
CA ARG A 199 -17.98 12.38 4.15
C ARG A 199 -17.82 12.31 5.66
N VAL A 200 -17.51 11.13 6.14
CA VAL A 200 -17.19 10.86 7.55
C VAL A 200 -15.81 10.21 7.66
N ASP A 201 -15.16 10.44 8.78
CA ASP A 201 -13.88 9.79 9.08
C ASP A 201 -14.04 8.27 9.11
N PHE A 202 -13.02 7.58 8.62
CA PHE A 202 -12.95 6.14 8.73
C PHE A 202 -13.00 5.70 10.20
N ASN A 203 -13.88 4.76 10.51
CA ASN A 203 -14.03 4.18 11.83
C ASN A 203 -13.83 2.67 11.78
N VAL A 204 -12.67 2.19 12.21
CA VAL A 204 -12.36 0.76 12.27
C VAL A 204 -13.22 0.01 13.29
N ASP A 205 -13.71 0.73 14.29
CA ASP A 205 -14.46 0.17 15.43
C ASP A 205 -15.98 0.13 15.18
N SER A 206 -16.46 0.54 14.00
CA SER A 206 -17.89 0.55 13.68
C SER A 206 -18.53 -0.85 13.75
N GLY A 207 -17.71 -1.89 13.58
CA GLY A 207 -18.19 -3.28 13.56
C GLY A 207 -19.06 -3.62 12.36
N ASN A 208 -19.42 -2.64 11.53
CA ASN A 208 -20.21 -2.82 10.33
C ASN A 208 -19.30 -2.87 9.10
N PRO A 209 -19.13 -4.01 8.43
CA PRO A 209 -18.27 -4.11 7.25
C PRO A 209 -18.80 -3.31 6.07
N TYR A 210 -20.03 -2.81 6.14
CA TYR A 210 -20.69 -2.04 5.08
C TYR A 210 -20.68 -0.52 5.32
N ASP A 211 -20.18 -0.04 6.44
CA ASP A 211 -20.05 1.40 6.74
C ASP A 211 -18.98 2.10 5.92
N HIS A 212 -18.33 1.39 5.02
CA HIS A 212 -17.17 1.88 4.30
C HIS A 212 -17.55 2.24 2.87
N ASP A 213 -17.57 3.52 2.65
CA ASP A 213 -17.48 4.10 1.32
C ASP A 213 -16.11 3.80 0.68
N ASN A 214 -16.00 3.95 -0.63
CA ASN A 214 -14.72 3.92 -1.32
C ASN A 214 -13.96 5.26 -1.25
N ILE A 215 -14.49 6.27 -0.55
CA ILE A 215 -13.77 7.50 -0.22
C ILE A 215 -12.99 7.32 1.08
N TRP A 216 -11.67 7.29 0.96
CA TRP A 216 -10.76 7.03 2.08
C TRP A 216 -9.82 8.21 2.36
N ASP A 217 -9.66 9.10 1.41
CA ASP A 217 -8.99 10.39 1.58
C ASP A 217 -10.07 11.47 1.51
N ILE A 218 -10.68 11.75 2.65
CA ILE A 218 -11.85 12.66 2.75
C ILE A 218 -11.49 14.12 2.49
N SER A 219 -10.20 14.47 2.55
CA SER A 219 -9.67 15.82 2.30
C SER A 219 -8.38 15.75 1.48
N PRO A 220 -8.45 15.38 0.19
CA PRO A 220 -7.26 15.18 -0.64
C PRO A 220 -6.32 16.39 -0.68
N GLU A 221 -6.89 17.61 -0.74
CA GLU A 221 -6.11 18.85 -0.79
C GLU A 221 -5.28 19.06 0.49
N LYS A 222 -5.89 18.80 1.67
CA LYS A 222 -5.19 18.88 2.97
C LYS A 222 -4.09 17.83 3.07
N THR A 223 -4.36 16.62 2.57
CA THR A 223 -3.38 15.52 2.53
C THR A 223 -2.16 15.96 1.71
N VAL A 224 -2.37 16.43 0.49
CA VAL A 224 -1.28 16.87 -0.39
C VAL A 224 -0.51 18.03 0.22
N GLU A 225 -1.20 19.05 0.74
CA GLU A 225 -0.57 20.23 1.33
C GLU A 225 0.31 19.86 2.53
N PHE A 226 -0.18 19.01 3.42
CA PHE A 226 0.60 18.58 4.58
C PHE A 226 1.78 17.69 4.19
N MET A 227 1.55 16.68 3.34
CA MET A 227 2.57 15.73 2.95
C MET A 227 3.70 16.36 2.12
N LYS A 228 3.48 17.50 1.47
CA LYS A 228 4.56 18.29 0.83
C LYS A 228 5.69 18.65 1.80
N LYS A 229 5.39 18.86 3.06
CA LYS A 229 6.32 19.29 4.12
C LYS A 229 6.98 18.11 4.83
N VAL A 230 6.46 16.90 4.67
CA VAL A 230 6.96 15.69 5.34
C VAL A 230 8.21 15.19 4.63
N GLU A 231 9.28 14.97 5.40
CA GLU A 231 10.57 14.52 4.84
C GLU A 231 10.73 13.00 4.77
N LYS A 232 9.82 12.25 5.40
CA LYS A 232 9.83 10.79 5.39
C LYS A 232 9.20 10.23 4.11
N PRO A 233 9.69 9.11 3.57
CA PRO A 233 9.05 8.39 2.47
C PRO A 233 7.54 8.18 2.68
N TRP A 234 6.78 8.31 1.62
CA TRP A 234 5.33 8.12 1.60
C TRP A 234 4.91 7.02 0.64
N ILE A 235 4.33 5.94 1.19
CA ILE A 235 3.61 4.93 0.42
C ILE A 235 2.15 5.36 0.36
N ALA A 236 1.68 5.76 -0.81
CA ALA A 236 0.27 6.04 -1.05
C ALA A 236 -0.50 4.73 -1.22
N PHE A 237 -1.63 4.58 -0.54
CA PHE A 237 -2.52 3.44 -0.71
C PHE A 237 -3.96 3.87 -0.96
N LYS A 238 -4.82 2.92 -1.39
CA LYS A 238 -6.20 3.17 -1.83
C LYS A 238 -6.28 4.16 -3.01
N VAL A 239 -5.20 4.29 -3.76
CA VAL A 239 -5.04 5.27 -4.86
C VAL A 239 -6.04 5.10 -6.00
N LEU A 240 -6.69 3.95 -6.09
CA LEU A 240 -7.72 3.64 -7.09
C LEU A 240 -9.15 3.72 -6.53
N ALA A 241 -9.35 4.18 -5.30
CA ALA A 241 -10.67 4.27 -4.65
C ALA A 241 -11.50 2.98 -4.85
N ALA A 242 -10.92 1.81 -4.50
CA ALA A 242 -11.50 0.47 -4.70
C ALA A 242 -11.86 0.14 -6.18
N GLY A 243 -11.12 0.69 -7.13
CA GLY A 243 -11.30 0.48 -8.57
C GLY A 243 -12.22 1.49 -9.25
N ALA A 244 -12.69 2.52 -8.54
CA ALA A 244 -13.48 3.61 -9.13
C ALA A 244 -12.61 4.59 -9.94
N ILE A 245 -11.30 4.61 -9.70
CA ILE A 245 -10.32 5.44 -10.42
C ILE A 245 -9.45 4.51 -11.26
N HIS A 246 -9.29 4.84 -12.54
CA HIS A 246 -8.44 4.06 -13.45
C HIS A 246 -6.95 4.17 -13.06
N PRO A 247 -6.13 3.12 -13.16
CA PRO A 247 -4.72 3.14 -12.77
C PRO A 247 -3.89 4.27 -13.38
N ARG A 248 -4.12 4.64 -14.66
CA ARG A 248 -3.42 5.77 -15.32
C ARG A 248 -3.62 7.09 -14.58
N GLU A 249 -4.83 7.31 -14.11
CA GLU A 249 -5.21 8.52 -13.38
C GLU A 249 -4.76 8.45 -11.92
N GLY A 250 -5.04 7.33 -11.24
CA GLY A 250 -4.71 7.15 -9.83
C GLY A 250 -3.21 7.15 -9.54
N PHE A 251 -2.39 6.49 -10.37
CA PHE A 251 -0.93 6.48 -10.20
C PHE A 251 -0.33 7.85 -10.49
N LYS A 252 -0.78 8.50 -11.57
CA LYS A 252 -0.33 9.85 -11.90
C LYS A 252 -0.64 10.82 -10.78
N TYR A 253 -1.90 10.83 -10.30
CA TYR A 253 -2.31 11.69 -9.19
C TYR A 253 -1.46 11.44 -7.93
N ALA A 254 -1.27 10.18 -7.53
CA ALA A 254 -0.49 9.86 -6.33
C ALA A 254 0.96 10.33 -6.44
N PHE A 255 1.63 10.07 -7.57
CA PHE A 255 3.02 10.50 -7.76
C PHE A 255 3.14 12.03 -7.88
N GLU A 256 2.26 12.72 -8.58
CA GLU A 256 2.25 14.20 -8.66
C GLU A 256 1.95 14.83 -7.30
N SER A 257 1.09 14.20 -6.49
CA SER A 257 0.80 14.62 -5.10
C SER A 257 2.00 14.46 -4.15
N GLY A 258 3.02 13.73 -4.58
CA GLY A 258 4.27 13.62 -3.82
C GLY A 258 4.50 12.25 -3.17
N ALA A 259 3.68 11.23 -3.44
CA ALA A 259 3.95 9.88 -2.97
C ALA A 259 5.26 9.33 -3.55
N ASP A 260 6.04 8.61 -2.75
CA ASP A 260 7.28 7.97 -3.20
C ASP A 260 7.01 6.58 -3.77
N PHE A 261 5.96 5.94 -3.28
CA PHE A 261 5.50 4.62 -3.72
C PHE A 261 3.97 4.59 -3.78
N VAL A 262 3.43 3.68 -4.59
CA VAL A 262 2.00 3.35 -4.59
C VAL A 262 1.80 1.89 -4.23
N CYS A 263 0.82 1.60 -3.36
CA CYS A 263 0.41 0.25 -2.98
C CYS A 263 -0.98 -0.05 -3.52
N VAL A 264 -1.09 -1.09 -4.35
CA VAL A 264 -2.32 -1.44 -5.07
C VAL A 264 -2.57 -2.95 -4.98
N GLY A 265 -3.81 -3.34 -4.67
CA GLY A 265 -4.25 -4.71 -4.82
C GLY A 265 -4.36 -5.04 -6.31
N MET A 266 -3.64 -6.07 -6.75
CA MET A 266 -3.61 -6.51 -8.16
C MET A 266 -3.89 -8.01 -8.23
N PHE A 267 -4.76 -8.41 -9.14
CA PHE A 267 -4.90 -9.80 -9.58
C PHE A 267 -3.89 -10.12 -10.68
N ASP A 268 -3.66 -11.39 -10.97
CA ASP A 268 -2.73 -11.86 -11.99
C ASP A 268 -2.94 -11.19 -13.35
N PHE A 269 -4.19 -11.01 -13.77
CA PHE A 269 -4.52 -10.37 -15.05
C PHE A 269 -4.24 -8.85 -15.09
N GLN A 270 -4.07 -8.19 -13.94
CA GLN A 270 -3.79 -6.75 -13.84
C GLN A 270 -2.28 -6.43 -13.79
N ILE A 271 -1.46 -7.37 -13.29
CA ILE A 271 -0.03 -7.12 -12.97
C ILE A 271 0.70 -6.44 -14.14
N ARG A 272 0.61 -6.99 -15.35
CA ARG A 272 1.37 -6.47 -16.49
C ARG A 272 0.94 -5.07 -16.89
N GLU A 273 -0.37 -4.83 -16.94
CA GLU A 273 -0.92 -3.53 -17.31
C GLU A 273 -0.56 -2.48 -16.26
N ASP A 274 -0.76 -2.77 -15.00
CA ASP A 274 -0.47 -1.82 -13.90
C ASP A 274 1.03 -1.49 -13.81
N VAL A 275 1.92 -2.47 -14.04
CA VAL A 275 3.36 -2.24 -14.12
C VAL A 275 3.73 -1.33 -15.30
N ILE A 276 3.14 -1.55 -16.48
CA ILE A 276 3.36 -0.70 -17.65
C ILE A 276 2.90 0.74 -17.35
N ILE A 277 1.69 0.89 -16.81
CA ILE A 277 1.14 2.20 -16.44
C ILE A 277 2.02 2.90 -15.41
N ALA A 278 2.42 2.22 -14.32
CA ALA A 278 3.27 2.80 -13.29
C ALA A 278 4.63 3.22 -13.85
N ARG A 279 5.28 2.36 -14.64
CA ARG A 279 6.56 2.64 -15.27
C ARG A 279 6.48 3.86 -16.21
N ASP A 280 5.47 3.88 -17.07
CA ASP A 280 5.31 4.94 -18.06
C ASP A 280 4.95 6.27 -17.38
N THR A 281 4.17 6.24 -16.31
CA THR A 281 3.88 7.39 -15.46
C THR A 281 5.16 7.94 -14.81
N LEU A 282 6.00 7.06 -14.26
CA LEU A 282 7.26 7.44 -13.58
C LEU A 282 8.36 7.92 -14.53
N ARG A 283 8.30 7.53 -15.80
CA ARG A 283 9.24 7.97 -16.86
C ARG A 283 8.76 9.22 -17.59
N GLY A 284 7.48 9.52 -17.50
CA GLY A 284 6.89 10.72 -18.09
C GLY A 284 7.16 11.97 -17.24
N ASP A 285 6.70 13.10 -17.75
CA ASP A 285 6.77 14.38 -17.05
C ASP A 285 5.74 14.39 -15.91
N LEU A 286 6.22 14.27 -14.68
CA LEU A 286 5.42 14.43 -13.48
C LEU A 286 5.52 15.86 -12.97
N ASN A 287 4.40 16.54 -12.84
CA ASN A 287 4.33 17.87 -12.20
C ASN A 287 4.42 17.71 -10.65
N ARG A 288 5.56 17.17 -10.23
CA ARG A 288 5.80 16.81 -8.84
C ARG A 288 6.41 17.99 -8.07
N GLN A 289 5.67 18.51 -7.09
CA GLN A 289 6.14 19.62 -6.26
C GLN A 289 6.92 19.21 -5.02
N ARG A 290 6.81 17.93 -4.61
CA ARG A 290 7.56 17.36 -3.49
C ARG A 290 8.75 16.55 -4.02
N PRO A 291 10.00 16.79 -3.58
CA PRO A 291 11.12 15.97 -3.99
C PRO A 291 10.91 14.50 -3.58
N TRP A 292 11.55 13.59 -4.29
CA TRP A 292 11.61 12.19 -3.88
C TRP A 292 12.31 12.08 -2.51
N ARG A 293 11.74 11.29 -1.60
CA ARG A 293 12.31 11.03 -0.27
C ARG A 293 12.78 9.58 -0.11
N ALA A 294 12.62 8.79 -1.18
CA ALA A 294 13.00 7.38 -1.25
C ALA A 294 13.80 7.08 -2.53
#